data_2f7011bfb1de85c8e360916db835d140
#
_entry.id   2f7011bfb1de85c8e360916db835d140
#
_cell.length_a   1.000
_cell.length_b   1.000
_cell.length_c   1.000
_cell.angle_alpha   90.00
_cell.angle_beta   90.00
_cell.angle_gamma   90.00
#
_symmetry.space_group_name_H-M   'P 1'
#
loop_
_entity.id
_entity.type
_entity.pdbx_description
1 polymer ?
#
loop_
_entity_poly.entity_id
_entity_poly.type
_entity_poly.pdbx_seq_one_letter_code
_entity_poly.pdbx_strand_id
1 'polypeptide(L)'
;MTQVPQVFIPYKEVLDVYHAGLQVPDEVTLMWCDDNYGYIRHFPTAEERARKGGNGVYYHISYWGRPHDYLWLGTVHPSLVYQQMSLACERGIQKMWILNVGDIKPAEYQVELFLDMAWNLEAVKQQGVAAHQRHFLEREFGKNRADRLQPVMQEAYRLAYIRKPEFMGNTRTEEKDPKFKVISDLPWCEQEINERLAAYRQLSDKVEQEWHALPAQKKETYFQLVKYPVQAAAQMNNKLLTAQLARHGKADWADSDRAYDSIVSLTKRYNTTKWNRMMDFQPRRLPVFNRVERKALSSGLLEKPQAVYTWNGADCVEGASVICEGLGYEGKAVAVEKKKELTFEFAAWETDSVEVEVRLLPNHPVEGERLRFTISLDGSATEAVSYETKGRSEEWKENVLCNQAVRRMILPVARKASHRLIFTALDEGVVLDQIYLYMPRIK
;
A
#
# COMPACT_ATOMS: atom_id res chain seq x y z
N MET A 1 16.95 35.88 -25.70
CA MET A 1 16.13 34.69 -25.98
C MET A 1 15.70 34.10 -24.64
N THR A 2 14.42 33.99 -24.35
CA THR A 2 13.96 33.30 -23.15
C THR A 2 14.32 31.82 -23.30
N GLN A 3 15.19 31.32 -22.43
CA GLN A 3 15.52 29.89 -22.40
C GLN A 3 14.27 29.13 -22.05
N VAL A 4 13.86 28.20 -22.91
CA VAL A 4 12.75 27.28 -22.62
C VAL A 4 13.20 26.34 -21.51
N PRO A 5 12.46 26.22 -20.38
CA PRO A 5 12.79 25.28 -19.33
C PRO A 5 12.84 23.84 -19.87
N GLN A 6 13.89 23.12 -19.50
CA GLN A 6 14.07 21.71 -19.89
C GLN A 6 13.97 20.82 -18.67
N VAL A 7 13.40 19.63 -18.88
CA VAL A 7 13.20 18.62 -17.83
C VAL A 7 13.78 17.29 -18.32
N PHE A 8 14.57 16.63 -17.50
CA PHE A 8 15.02 15.27 -17.71
C PHE A 8 14.36 14.35 -16.70
N ILE A 9 13.73 13.28 -17.18
CA ILE A 9 12.95 12.33 -16.37
C ILE A 9 13.66 10.98 -16.36
N PRO A 10 14.48 10.66 -15.33
CA PRO A 10 15.12 9.35 -15.17
C PRO A 10 14.11 8.29 -14.72
N TYR A 11 13.22 7.88 -15.63
CA TYR A 11 12.14 6.94 -15.36
C TYR A 11 12.54 5.51 -15.71
N LYS A 12 12.27 4.56 -14.83
CA LYS A 12 12.55 3.12 -14.97
C LYS A 12 14.03 2.85 -15.32
N GLU A 13 14.31 2.25 -16.50
CA GLU A 13 15.66 1.94 -16.98
C GLU A 13 16.53 3.18 -17.22
N VAL A 14 15.92 4.34 -17.44
CA VAL A 14 16.66 5.59 -17.61
C VAL A 14 17.32 6.02 -16.30
N LEU A 15 16.74 5.66 -15.14
CA LEU A 15 17.38 5.86 -13.84
C LEU A 15 18.68 5.05 -13.72
N ASP A 16 18.68 3.80 -14.20
CA ASP A 16 19.88 2.94 -14.21
C ASP A 16 20.99 3.56 -15.10
N VAL A 17 20.61 4.13 -16.26
CA VAL A 17 21.54 4.85 -17.15
C VAL A 17 22.07 6.13 -16.48
N TYR A 18 21.22 6.85 -15.75
CA TYR A 18 21.63 8.03 -14.99
C TYR A 18 22.66 7.66 -13.91
N HIS A 19 22.39 6.62 -13.13
CA HIS A 19 23.32 6.11 -12.12
C HIS A 19 24.63 5.58 -12.71
N ALA A 20 24.61 5.12 -13.96
CA ALA A 20 25.82 4.72 -14.69
C ALA A 20 26.68 5.92 -15.16
N GLY A 21 26.31 7.14 -14.83
CA GLY A 21 27.12 8.35 -15.06
C GLY A 21 26.65 9.20 -16.24
N LEU A 22 25.41 9.09 -16.69
CA LEU A 22 24.86 10.00 -17.70
C LEU A 22 24.94 11.45 -17.20
N GLN A 23 25.59 12.31 -17.97
CA GLN A 23 25.72 13.73 -17.66
C GLN A 23 24.49 14.49 -18.17
N VAL A 24 23.83 15.23 -17.28
CA VAL A 24 22.71 16.12 -17.60
C VAL A 24 23.15 17.56 -17.33
N PRO A 25 22.98 18.53 -18.28
CA PRO A 25 23.34 19.92 -18.07
C PRO A 25 22.75 20.50 -16.78
N ASP A 26 23.51 21.35 -16.09
CA ASP A 26 23.19 21.86 -14.75
C ASP A 26 21.85 22.64 -14.68
N GLU A 27 21.48 23.31 -15.77
CA GLU A 27 20.24 24.10 -15.91
C GLU A 27 18.96 23.24 -16.15
N VAL A 28 19.12 21.96 -16.48
CA VAL A 28 18.00 21.04 -16.73
C VAL A 28 17.45 20.55 -15.40
N THR A 29 16.14 20.66 -15.21
CA THR A 29 15.44 20.13 -14.03
C THR A 29 15.46 18.60 -14.02
N LEU A 30 15.91 17.98 -12.93
CA LEU A 30 15.80 16.54 -12.72
C LEU A 30 14.43 16.21 -12.17
N MET A 31 13.65 15.39 -12.88
CA MET A 31 12.30 14.98 -12.51
C MET A 31 12.32 13.52 -12.04
N TRP A 32 12.38 13.31 -10.75
CA TRP A 32 12.42 11.98 -10.14
C TRP A 32 11.05 11.30 -10.21
N CYS A 33 11.05 9.98 -10.21
CA CYS A 33 9.80 9.22 -10.28
C CYS A 33 9.69 8.27 -9.08
N ASP A 34 8.44 7.98 -8.70
CA ASP A 34 8.16 6.82 -7.87
C ASP A 34 8.31 5.52 -8.67
N ASP A 35 8.16 4.39 -7.99
CA ASP A 35 8.22 3.07 -8.59
C ASP A 35 6.91 2.65 -9.28
N ASN A 36 6.00 3.58 -9.50
CA ASN A 36 4.62 3.46 -9.99
C ASN A 36 3.62 2.89 -8.95
N TYR A 37 4.07 2.61 -7.73
CA TYR A 37 3.23 2.11 -6.64
C TYR A 37 3.27 3.04 -5.41
N GLY A 38 3.81 4.27 -5.62
CA GLY A 38 3.79 5.33 -4.64
C GLY A 38 5.08 5.47 -3.83
N TYR A 39 6.12 4.68 -4.06
CA TYR A 39 7.41 4.80 -3.38
C TYR A 39 8.46 5.45 -4.28
N ILE A 40 8.97 6.62 -3.87
CA ILE A 40 9.98 7.37 -4.65
C ILE A 40 11.28 6.58 -4.71
N ARG A 41 11.80 6.42 -5.95
CA ARG A 41 12.95 5.56 -6.23
C ARG A 41 14.30 6.22 -5.95
N HIS A 42 14.36 7.53 -6.01
CA HIS A 42 15.60 8.28 -5.82
C HIS A 42 15.30 9.61 -5.15
N PHE A 43 16.04 9.92 -4.12
CA PHE A 43 16.04 11.23 -3.46
C PHE A 43 17.34 11.96 -3.78
N PRO A 44 17.28 13.27 -4.10
CA PRO A 44 18.46 14.01 -4.55
C PRO A 44 19.60 13.98 -3.54
N THR A 45 20.79 13.70 -4.03
CA THR A 45 22.06 13.88 -3.31
C THR A 45 22.32 15.35 -3.03
N ALA A 46 23.35 15.67 -2.23
CA ALA A 46 23.74 17.05 -1.98
C ALA A 46 24.11 17.80 -3.28
N GLU A 47 24.78 17.12 -4.20
CA GLU A 47 25.17 17.66 -5.50
C GLU A 47 23.97 17.93 -6.40
N GLU A 48 23.02 16.97 -6.46
CA GLU A 48 21.80 17.12 -7.24
C GLU A 48 20.88 18.23 -6.69
N ARG A 49 20.87 18.45 -5.36
CA ARG A 49 20.15 19.59 -4.76
C ARG A 49 20.78 20.96 -5.10
N ALA A 50 22.08 21.00 -5.31
CA ALA A 50 22.79 22.23 -5.63
C ALA A 50 22.63 22.67 -7.10
N ARG A 51 22.04 21.87 -7.97
CA ARG A 51 21.88 22.16 -9.41
C ARG A 51 20.95 23.36 -9.64
N LYS A 52 21.27 24.17 -10.65
CA LYS A 52 20.48 25.35 -11.06
C LYS A 52 19.09 24.98 -11.57
N GLY A 53 18.97 23.85 -12.29
CA GLY A 53 17.71 23.33 -12.80
C GLY A 53 16.75 22.90 -11.71
N GLY A 54 17.27 22.55 -10.52
CA GLY A 54 16.50 22.06 -9.39
C GLY A 54 15.93 20.67 -9.61
N ASN A 55 15.06 20.23 -8.68
CA ASN A 55 14.51 18.89 -8.65
C ASN A 55 12.97 18.91 -8.61
N GLY A 56 12.34 18.04 -9.37
CA GLY A 56 10.92 17.82 -9.39
C GLY A 56 10.56 16.35 -9.17
N VAL A 57 9.26 16.03 -9.12
CA VAL A 57 8.73 14.67 -8.99
C VAL A 57 7.59 14.43 -9.97
N TYR A 58 7.58 13.22 -10.52
CA TYR A 58 6.48 12.65 -11.29
C TYR A 58 5.94 11.46 -10.49
N TYR A 59 4.78 11.64 -9.85
CA TYR A 59 4.22 10.72 -8.86
C TYR A 59 2.94 10.04 -9.38
N HIS A 60 2.75 8.76 -9.08
CA HIS A 60 1.61 7.98 -9.56
C HIS A 60 0.58 7.71 -8.45
N ILE A 61 -0.69 8.01 -8.72
CA ILE A 61 -1.84 7.53 -7.93
C ILE A 61 -2.72 6.53 -8.69
N SER A 62 -2.35 6.25 -9.92
CA SER A 62 -2.85 5.16 -10.75
C SER A 62 -1.76 4.72 -11.70
N TYR A 63 -1.79 3.49 -12.17
CA TYR A 63 -0.74 2.99 -13.04
C TYR A 63 -1.24 1.93 -14.01
N TRP A 64 -0.69 1.99 -15.21
CA TRP A 64 -0.86 1.03 -16.28
C TRP A 64 0.47 0.34 -16.57
N GLY A 65 0.65 -0.90 -16.10
CA GLY A 65 1.87 -1.66 -16.36
C GLY A 65 2.17 -2.75 -15.35
N ARG A 66 3.42 -3.21 -15.36
CA ARG A 66 3.89 -4.32 -14.51
C ARG A 66 4.22 -3.85 -13.09
N PRO A 67 3.98 -4.72 -12.07
CA PRO A 67 3.43 -6.07 -12.15
C PRO A 67 1.93 -6.15 -12.38
N HIS A 68 1.12 -5.11 -12.08
CA HIS A 68 -0.31 -5.10 -12.29
C HIS A 68 -0.87 -3.67 -12.40
N ASP A 69 -1.85 -3.49 -13.28
CA ASP A 69 -2.56 -2.23 -13.41
C ASP A 69 -3.44 -1.96 -12.19
N TYR A 70 -3.57 -0.67 -11.80
CA TYR A 70 -4.57 -0.20 -10.86
C TYR A 70 -5.13 1.14 -11.35
N LEU A 71 -6.26 1.08 -12.06
CA LEU A 71 -6.90 2.19 -12.76
C LEU A 71 -8.38 2.35 -12.40
N TRP A 72 -8.95 1.36 -11.71
CA TRP A 72 -10.39 1.27 -11.50
C TRP A 72 -10.89 2.13 -10.35
N LEU A 73 -10.26 2.01 -9.18
CA LEU A 73 -10.61 2.75 -7.97
C LEU A 73 -9.41 3.56 -7.47
N GLY A 74 -9.66 4.66 -6.76
CA GLY A 74 -8.62 5.45 -6.11
C GLY A 74 -8.11 4.73 -4.86
N THR A 75 -7.13 3.84 -5.01
CA THR A 75 -6.69 2.89 -3.97
C THR A 75 -5.29 3.16 -3.42
N VAL A 76 -4.58 4.19 -3.89
CA VAL A 76 -3.34 4.62 -3.24
C VAL A 76 -3.69 5.24 -1.89
N HIS A 77 -3.06 4.76 -0.82
CA HIS A 77 -3.33 5.25 0.52
C HIS A 77 -2.92 6.72 0.64
N PRO A 78 -3.80 7.62 1.12
CA PRO A 78 -3.47 9.04 1.25
C PRO A 78 -2.24 9.31 2.12
N SER A 79 -2.04 8.53 3.17
CA SER A 79 -0.85 8.64 4.02
C SER A 79 0.44 8.23 3.31
N LEU A 80 0.39 7.37 2.28
CA LEU A 80 1.57 7.08 1.45
C LEU A 80 1.93 8.30 0.59
N VAL A 81 0.93 8.93 -0.04
CA VAL A 81 1.14 10.19 -0.77
C VAL A 81 1.76 11.24 0.17
N TYR A 82 1.17 11.41 1.35
CA TYR A 82 1.65 12.37 2.35
C TYR A 82 3.09 12.09 2.78
N GLN A 83 3.41 10.86 3.17
CA GLN A 83 4.74 10.46 3.63
C GLN A 83 5.79 10.67 2.54
N GLN A 84 5.53 10.20 1.33
CA GLN A 84 6.50 10.26 0.24
C GLN A 84 6.70 11.68 -0.29
N MET A 85 5.63 12.47 -0.39
CA MET A 85 5.72 13.86 -0.86
C MET A 85 6.31 14.79 0.20
N SER A 86 6.06 14.55 1.51
CA SER A 86 6.73 15.26 2.60
C SER A 86 8.22 15.02 2.56
N LEU A 87 8.63 13.76 2.46
CA LEU A 87 10.04 13.37 2.36
C LEU A 87 10.69 13.93 1.09
N ALA A 88 10.00 13.92 -0.05
CA ALA A 88 10.48 14.52 -1.29
C ALA A 88 10.80 16.01 -1.10
N CYS A 89 9.88 16.77 -0.51
CA CYS A 89 10.06 18.18 -0.24
C CYS A 89 11.24 18.45 0.70
N GLU A 90 11.35 17.70 1.79
CA GLU A 90 12.45 17.76 2.78
C GLU A 90 13.80 17.44 2.14
N ARG A 91 13.84 16.58 1.13
CA ARG A 91 15.04 16.22 0.36
C ARG A 91 15.29 17.12 -0.86
N GLY A 92 14.57 18.25 -0.98
CA GLY A 92 14.85 19.29 -1.98
C GLY A 92 14.13 19.08 -3.32
N ILE A 93 13.12 18.24 -3.40
CA ILE A 93 12.25 18.09 -4.58
C ILE A 93 11.13 19.13 -4.50
N GLN A 94 11.40 20.35 -4.93
CA GLN A 94 10.49 21.49 -4.74
C GLN A 94 10.18 22.27 -6.02
N LYS A 95 10.92 22.01 -7.12
CA LYS A 95 10.82 22.83 -8.34
C LYS A 95 9.52 22.59 -9.10
N MET A 96 9.10 21.33 -9.21
CA MET A 96 7.93 20.93 -9.97
C MET A 96 7.38 19.61 -9.44
N TRP A 97 6.06 19.56 -9.21
CA TRP A 97 5.36 18.34 -8.84
C TRP A 97 4.33 18.01 -9.90
N ILE A 98 4.42 16.82 -10.48
CA ILE A 98 3.47 16.29 -11.45
C ILE A 98 2.80 15.07 -10.86
N LEU A 99 1.47 15.03 -10.92
CA LEU A 99 0.67 13.88 -10.52
C LEU A 99 0.19 13.12 -11.76
N ASN A 100 0.57 11.85 -11.86
CA ASN A 100 0.01 10.95 -12.87
C ASN A 100 -1.31 10.38 -12.35
N VAL A 101 -2.38 10.72 -13.05
CA VAL A 101 -3.74 10.25 -12.78
C VAL A 101 -4.25 9.59 -14.05
N GLY A 102 -4.75 8.36 -13.97
CA GLY A 102 -5.42 7.70 -15.09
C GLY A 102 -6.75 8.40 -15.37
N ASP A 103 -7.78 8.03 -14.62
CA ASP A 103 -9.05 8.75 -14.61
C ASP A 103 -9.14 9.63 -13.35
N ILE A 104 -9.59 10.89 -13.50
CA ILE A 104 -9.74 11.81 -12.36
C ILE A 104 -10.73 11.22 -11.36
N LYS A 105 -11.78 10.59 -11.85
CA LYS A 105 -12.69 9.81 -11.01
C LYS A 105 -12.27 8.34 -11.02
N PRO A 106 -12.13 7.73 -9.86
CA PRO A 106 -12.50 8.13 -8.49
C PRO A 106 -11.32 8.62 -7.63
N ALA A 107 -10.39 9.36 -8.18
CA ALA A 107 -9.16 9.79 -7.50
C ALA A 107 -9.23 11.20 -6.89
N GLU A 108 -10.41 11.80 -6.76
CA GLU A 108 -10.60 13.20 -6.39
C GLU A 108 -9.90 13.57 -5.11
N TYR A 109 -10.01 12.74 -4.07
CA TYR A 109 -9.41 13.04 -2.78
C TYR A 109 -7.87 13.00 -2.84
N GLN A 110 -7.30 12.00 -3.51
CA GLN A 110 -5.84 11.92 -3.66
C GLN A 110 -5.28 13.09 -4.49
N VAL A 111 -6.02 13.51 -5.53
CA VAL A 111 -5.66 14.70 -6.34
C VAL A 111 -5.67 15.95 -5.48
N GLU A 112 -6.73 16.17 -4.68
CA GLU A 112 -6.84 17.31 -3.78
C GLU A 112 -5.69 17.32 -2.77
N LEU A 113 -5.48 16.22 -2.06
CA LEU A 113 -4.39 16.10 -1.07
C LEU A 113 -3.02 16.44 -1.69
N PHE A 114 -2.70 15.87 -2.86
CA PHE A 114 -1.43 16.12 -3.53
C PHE A 114 -1.26 17.60 -3.91
N LEU A 115 -2.31 18.23 -4.45
CA LEU A 115 -2.26 19.64 -4.86
C LEU A 115 -2.22 20.59 -3.66
N ASP A 116 -2.93 20.28 -2.58
CA ASP A 116 -2.90 21.07 -1.34
C ASP A 116 -1.51 20.97 -0.68
N MET A 117 -0.88 19.79 -0.70
CA MET A 117 0.51 19.63 -0.27
C MET A 117 1.48 20.44 -1.14
N ALA A 118 1.29 20.43 -2.47
CA ALA A 118 2.13 21.21 -3.38
C ALA A 118 1.96 22.71 -3.16
N TRP A 119 0.76 23.16 -2.77
CA TRP A 119 0.45 24.56 -2.48
C TRP A 119 1.00 25.03 -1.12
N ASN A 120 0.76 24.24 -0.07
CA ASN A 120 1.19 24.56 1.29
C ASN A 120 1.36 23.31 2.15
N LEU A 121 2.54 22.67 2.02
CA LEU A 121 2.86 21.46 2.75
C LEU A 121 2.76 21.62 4.27
N GLU A 122 3.20 22.75 4.82
CA GLU A 122 3.20 22.97 6.26
C GLU A 122 1.78 23.04 6.83
N ALA A 123 0.83 23.63 6.10
CA ALA A 123 -0.57 23.61 6.51
C ALA A 123 -1.14 22.18 6.55
N VAL A 124 -0.81 21.36 5.56
CA VAL A 124 -1.25 19.95 5.53
C VAL A 124 -0.56 19.13 6.63
N LYS A 125 0.72 19.36 6.91
CA LYS A 125 1.44 18.72 8.03
C LYS A 125 0.81 19.05 9.39
N GLN A 126 0.48 20.33 9.63
CA GLN A 126 -0.15 20.78 10.88
C GLN A 126 -1.55 20.19 11.06
N GLN A 127 -2.29 20.02 9.98
CA GLN A 127 -3.64 19.48 10.00
C GLN A 127 -3.64 17.94 10.16
N GLY A 128 -2.71 17.25 9.51
CA GLY A 128 -2.68 15.80 9.38
C GLY A 128 -3.65 15.25 8.34
N VAL A 129 -3.31 14.08 7.77
CA VAL A 129 -4.07 13.45 6.65
C VAL A 129 -5.51 13.10 7.06
N ALA A 130 -5.70 12.58 8.27
CA ALA A 130 -7.03 12.19 8.74
C ALA A 130 -7.98 13.40 8.84
N ALA A 131 -7.50 14.55 9.39
CA ALA A 131 -8.28 15.76 9.47
C ALA A 131 -8.49 16.42 8.09
N HIS A 132 -7.51 16.34 7.20
CA HIS A 132 -7.63 16.79 5.81
C HIS A 132 -8.75 16.01 5.07
N GLN A 133 -8.75 14.68 5.19
CA GLN A 133 -9.81 13.83 4.62
C GLN A 133 -11.19 14.13 5.22
N ARG A 134 -11.24 14.34 6.54
CA ARG A 134 -12.47 14.74 7.22
C ARG A 134 -13.02 16.05 6.67
N HIS A 135 -12.18 17.06 6.43
CA HIS A 135 -12.61 18.33 5.85
C HIS A 135 -13.11 18.18 4.41
N PHE A 136 -12.47 17.35 3.60
CA PHE A 136 -12.97 16.98 2.27
C PHE A 136 -14.41 16.45 2.35
N LEU A 137 -14.64 15.48 3.25
CA LEU A 137 -15.97 14.87 3.45
C LEU A 137 -16.97 15.87 4.07
N GLU A 138 -16.52 16.78 4.93
CA GLU A 138 -17.35 17.80 5.57
C GLU A 138 -17.94 18.79 4.57
N ARG A 139 -17.16 19.24 3.60
CA ARG A 139 -17.65 20.11 2.51
C ARG A 139 -18.79 19.45 1.73
N GLU A 140 -18.68 18.16 1.51
CA GLU A 140 -19.66 17.41 0.70
C GLU A 140 -20.89 16.99 1.53
N PHE A 141 -20.72 16.54 2.76
CA PHE A 141 -21.76 15.84 3.52
C PHE A 141 -22.12 16.48 4.86
N GLY A 142 -21.38 17.50 5.29
CA GLY A 142 -21.53 18.17 6.59
C GLY A 142 -20.78 17.43 7.72
N LYS A 143 -20.46 18.17 8.79
CA LYS A 143 -19.58 17.76 9.88
C LYS A 143 -19.94 16.41 10.49
N ASN A 144 -21.18 16.22 10.92
CA ASN A 144 -21.59 15.00 11.63
C ASN A 144 -21.45 13.73 10.78
N ARG A 145 -21.62 13.84 9.44
CA ARG A 145 -21.38 12.71 8.53
C ARG A 145 -19.92 12.52 8.26
N ALA A 146 -19.16 13.58 8.08
CA ALA A 146 -17.71 13.50 7.90
C ALA A 146 -17.04 12.75 9.05
N ASP A 147 -17.44 13.02 10.29
CA ASP A 147 -16.90 12.36 11.49
C ASP A 147 -17.18 10.84 11.49
N ARG A 148 -18.31 10.39 10.89
CA ARG A 148 -18.62 8.96 10.75
C ARG A 148 -17.99 8.32 9.52
N LEU A 149 -17.86 9.06 8.42
CA LEU A 149 -17.34 8.54 7.14
C LEU A 149 -15.82 8.50 7.08
N GLN A 150 -15.12 9.41 7.76
CA GLN A 150 -13.67 9.45 7.75
C GLN A 150 -13.04 8.12 8.22
N PRO A 151 -13.45 7.50 9.34
CA PRO A 151 -12.91 6.19 9.74
C PRO A 151 -13.27 5.07 8.74
N VAL A 152 -14.41 5.16 8.06
CA VAL A 152 -14.81 4.19 7.03
C VAL A 152 -13.88 4.28 5.82
N MET A 153 -13.60 5.48 5.35
CA MET A 153 -12.69 5.70 4.22
C MET A 153 -11.25 5.34 4.57
N GLN A 154 -10.82 5.65 5.78
CA GLN A 154 -9.48 5.27 6.26
C GLN A 154 -9.31 3.75 6.26
N GLU A 155 -10.28 3.00 6.78
CA GLU A 155 -10.25 1.55 6.78
C GLU A 155 -10.33 0.97 5.35
N ALA A 156 -11.12 1.57 4.46
CA ALA A 156 -11.16 1.17 3.05
C ALA A 156 -9.78 1.35 2.37
N TYR A 157 -9.09 2.46 2.65
CA TYR A 157 -7.73 2.68 2.16
C TYR A 157 -6.72 1.70 2.79
N ARG A 158 -6.83 1.41 4.09
CA ARG A 158 -5.97 0.41 4.75
C ARG A 158 -6.11 -0.98 4.12
N LEU A 159 -7.33 -1.43 3.90
CA LEU A 159 -7.59 -2.72 3.23
C LEU A 159 -7.06 -2.73 1.79
N ALA A 160 -7.22 -1.63 1.04
CA ALA A 160 -6.66 -1.50 -0.29
C ALA A 160 -5.12 -1.39 -0.28
N TYR A 161 -4.53 -0.83 0.76
CA TYR A 161 -3.07 -0.78 0.96
C TYR A 161 -2.50 -2.19 1.15
N ILE A 162 -3.11 -3.04 1.99
CA ILE A 162 -2.72 -4.45 2.16
C ILE A 162 -2.74 -5.19 0.82
N ARG A 163 -3.79 -5.02 0.03
CA ARG A 163 -3.89 -5.52 -1.35
C ARG A 163 -5.01 -4.82 -2.11
N LYS A 164 -4.68 -4.24 -3.25
CA LYS A 164 -5.67 -3.53 -4.08
C LYS A 164 -6.74 -4.50 -4.62
N PRO A 165 -7.98 -4.04 -4.81
CA PRO A 165 -9.05 -4.86 -5.38
C PRO A 165 -8.67 -5.50 -6.72
N GLU A 166 -7.96 -4.77 -7.57
CA GLU A 166 -7.48 -5.24 -8.87
C GLU A 166 -6.46 -6.38 -8.77
N PHE A 167 -5.77 -6.51 -7.62
CA PHE A 167 -4.74 -7.54 -7.40
C PHE A 167 -5.30 -8.84 -6.78
N MET A 168 -6.61 -8.86 -6.48
CA MET A 168 -7.23 -9.99 -5.78
C MET A 168 -7.30 -11.28 -6.58
N GLY A 169 -7.13 -11.21 -7.91
CA GLY A 169 -7.06 -12.39 -8.79
C GLY A 169 -5.72 -13.09 -8.82
N ASN A 170 -4.70 -12.57 -8.11
CA ASN A 170 -3.32 -13.06 -8.15
C ASN A 170 -2.74 -13.13 -9.57
N THR A 171 -3.23 -12.25 -10.45
CA THR A 171 -2.77 -12.09 -11.83
C THR A 171 -1.68 -11.03 -11.92
N ARG A 172 -0.98 -10.99 -13.05
CA ARG A 172 -0.02 -9.93 -13.37
C ARG A 172 -0.22 -9.44 -14.80
N THR A 173 0.04 -8.15 -15.02
CA THR A 173 -0.11 -7.50 -16.32
C THR A 173 1.18 -7.64 -17.14
N GLU A 174 1.03 -7.85 -18.45
CA GLU A 174 2.13 -7.84 -19.42
C GLU A 174 3.24 -8.89 -19.13
N GLU A 175 2.97 -9.89 -18.31
CA GLU A 175 3.89 -11.00 -18.09
C GLU A 175 3.79 -12.03 -19.20
N LYS A 176 4.93 -12.67 -19.55
CA LYS A 176 5.00 -13.69 -20.59
C LYS A 176 4.45 -15.03 -20.12
N ASP A 177 4.65 -15.37 -18.84
CA ASP A 177 4.21 -16.63 -18.25
C ASP A 177 2.67 -16.70 -18.20
N PRO A 178 2.04 -17.67 -18.84
CA PRO A 178 0.59 -17.83 -18.90
C PRO A 178 -0.08 -17.95 -17.52
N LYS A 179 0.63 -18.45 -16.50
CA LYS A 179 0.08 -18.60 -15.14
C LYS A 179 -0.39 -17.28 -14.55
N PHE A 180 0.24 -16.15 -14.92
CA PHE A 180 -0.13 -14.83 -14.44
C PHE A 180 -1.36 -14.23 -15.15
N LYS A 181 -1.85 -14.89 -16.19
CA LYS A 181 -3.06 -14.47 -16.95
C LYS A 181 -4.33 -15.14 -16.45
N VAL A 182 -4.21 -16.08 -15.52
CA VAL A 182 -5.32 -16.86 -14.97
C VAL A 182 -5.48 -16.54 -13.49
N ILE A 183 -6.73 -16.35 -13.06
CA ILE A 183 -7.06 -16.14 -11.64
C ILE A 183 -6.62 -17.38 -10.85
N SER A 184 -5.85 -17.16 -9.80
CA SER A 184 -5.34 -18.20 -8.90
C SER A 184 -5.50 -17.78 -7.44
N ASP A 185 -5.26 -18.70 -6.53
CA ASP A 185 -5.37 -18.46 -5.11
C ASP A 185 -4.30 -17.48 -4.63
N LEU A 186 -4.71 -16.59 -3.75
CA LEU A 186 -3.78 -15.80 -2.95
C LEU A 186 -3.12 -16.69 -1.90
N PRO A 187 -1.89 -16.37 -1.46
CA PRO A 187 -1.20 -17.11 -0.40
C PRO A 187 -1.79 -16.78 1.00
N TRP A 188 -3.11 -16.88 1.12
CA TRP A 188 -3.87 -16.57 2.33
C TRP A 188 -4.55 -17.83 2.88
N CYS A 189 -4.50 -17.98 4.21
CA CYS A 189 -5.23 -19.04 4.90
C CYS A 189 -6.72 -18.67 5.09
N GLU A 190 -7.52 -19.64 5.52
CA GLU A 190 -8.97 -19.46 5.73
C GLU A 190 -9.29 -18.33 6.71
N GLN A 191 -8.51 -18.19 7.77
CA GLN A 191 -8.67 -17.12 8.76
C GLN A 191 -8.47 -15.73 8.13
N GLU A 192 -7.36 -15.50 7.42
CA GLU A 192 -7.07 -14.23 6.75
C GLU A 192 -8.16 -13.85 5.74
N ILE A 193 -8.67 -14.83 5.00
CA ILE A 193 -9.77 -14.64 4.06
C ILE A 193 -11.04 -14.18 4.79
N ASN A 194 -11.43 -14.89 5.84
CA ASN A 194 -12.66 -14.61 6.58
C ASN A 194 -12.60 -13.26 7.31
N GLU A 195 -11.46 -12.91 7.91
CA GLU A 195 -11.25 -11.61 8.54
C GLU A 195 -11.40 -10.46 7.53
N ARG A 196 -10.81 -10.60 6.34
CA ARG A 196 -10.93 -9.60 5.29
C ARG A 196 -12.35 -9.46 4.75
N LEU A 197 -13.04 -10.57 4.53
CA LEU A 197 -14.45 -10.57 4.12
C LEU A 197 -15.34 -9.89 5.17
N ALA A 198 -15.09 -10.16 6.46
CA ALA A 198 -15.82 -9.53 7.57
C ALA A 198 -15.56 -8.01 7.62
N ALA A 199 -14.31 -7.56 7.45
CA ALA A 199 -13.95 -6.15 7.42
C ALA A 199 -14.70 -5.40 6.29
N TYR A 200 -14.67 -5.92 5.06
CA TYR A 200 -15.39 -5.30 3.95
C TYR A 200 -16.92 -5.34 4.11
N ARG A 201 -17.48 -6.37 4.76
CA ARG A 201 -18.89 -6.40 5.09
C ARG A 201 -19.27 -5.27 6.04
N GLN A 202 -18.49 -5.09 7.12
CA GLN A 202 -18.71 -4.00 8.07
C GLN A 202 -18.65 -2.62 7.41
N LEU A 203 -17.70 -2.41 6.49
CA LEU A 203 -17.62 -1.16 5.73
C LEU A 203 -18.85 -0.96 4.84
N SER A 204 -19.27 -2.00 4.12
CA SER A 204 -20.47 -1.96 3.26
C SER A 204 -21.72 -1.63 4.06
N ASP A 205 -21.88 -2.22 5.24
CA ASP A 205 -23.04 -1.98 6.12
C ASP A 205 -23.09 -0.54 6.60
N LYS A 206 -21.95 0.03 7.03
CA LYS A 206 -21.85 1.44 7.45
C LYS A 206 -22.17 2.39 6.29
N VAL A 207 -21.64 2.12 5.11
CA VAL A 207 -21.89 2.92 3.90
C VAL A 207 -23.39 2.86 3.52
N GLU A 208 -24.02 1.71 3.64
CA GLU A 208 -25.45 1.54 3.34
C GLU A 208 -26.33 2.27 4.36
N GLN A 209 -26.02 2.21 5.65
CA GLN A 209 -26.71 2.95 6.69
C GLN A 209 -26.70 4.45 6.44
N GLU A 210 -25.53 5.03 6.11
CA GLU A 210 -25.42 6.45 5.78
C GLU A 210 -26.17 6.80 4.48
N TRP A 211 -26.16 5.92 3.49
CA TRP A 211 -26.92 6.08 2.25
C TRP A 211 -28.41 6.26 2.48
N HIS A 212 -29.01 5.45 3.36
CA HIS A 212 -30.43 5.53 3.67
C HIS A 212 -30.80 6.83 4.42
N ALA A 213 -29.88 7.34 5.24
CA ALA A 213 -30.06 8.57 6.00
C ALA A 213 -29.76 9.87 5.21
N LEU A 214 -29.31 9.76 3.95
CA LEU A 214 -28.94 10.92 3.11
C LEU A 214 -30.16 11.56 2.44
N PRO A 215 -30.20 12.91 2.38
CA PRO A 215 -31.16 13.62 1.54
C PRO A 215 -30.90 13.33 0.05
N ALA A 216 -31.97 13.34 -0.75
CA ALA A 216 -31.91 12.96 -2.17
C ALA A 216 -30.85 13.74 -2.97
N GLN A 217 -30.67 15.03 -2.67
CA GLN A 217 -29.72 15.93 -3.37
C GLN A 217 -28.25 15.53 -3.16
N LYS A 218 -27.93 14.81 -2.08
CA LYS A 218 -26.54 14.37 -1.77
C LYS A 218 -26.26 12.94 -2.25
N LYS A 219 -27.28 12.19 -2.65
CA LYS A 219 -27.12 10.76 -2.99
C LYS A 219 -26.18 10.50 -4.16
N GLU A 220 -26.22 11.30 -5.21
CA GLU A 220 -25.31 11.08 -6.36
C GLU A 220 -23.85 11.33 -5.98
N THR A 221 -23.57 12.43 -5.27
CA THR A 221 -22.21 12.75 -4.78
C THR A 221 -21.71 11.64 -3.83
N TYR A 222 -22.57 11.20 -2.91
CA TYR A 222 -22.22 10.12 -1.98
C TYR A 222 -21.99 8.80 -2.70
N PHE A 223 -22.82 8.47 -3.68
CA PHE A 223 -22.65 7.25 -4.46
C PHE A 223 -21.28 7.23 -5.15
N GLN A 224 -20.88 8.33 -5.75
CA GLN A 224 -19.64 8.44 -6.49
C GLN A 224 -18.40 8.49 -5.57
N LEU A 225 -18.44 9.29 -4.47
CA LEU A 225 -17.26 9.50 -3.64
C LEU A 225 -17.06 8.43 -2.57
N VAL A 226 -18.14 7.77 -2.12
CA VAL A 226 -18.10 6.86 -0.97
C VAL A 226 -18.66 5.49 -1.31
N LYS A 227 -19.93 5.41 -1.75
CA LYS A 227 -20.63 4.13 -1.87
C LYS A 227 -20.04 3.25 -2.96
N TYR A 228 -19.85 3.77 -4.16
CA TYR A 228 -19.30 2.99 -5.26
C TYR A 228 -17.88 2.48 -4.96
N PRO A 229 -16.90 3.31 -4.58
CA PRO A 229 -15.55 2.81 -4.34
C PRO A 229 -15.48 1.79 -3.22
N VAL A 230 -16.20 1.98 -2.10
CA VAL A 230 -16.20 1.04 -0.99
C VAL A 230 -16.91 -0.26 -1.35
N GLN A 231 -18.13 -0.19 -1.91
CA GLN A 231 -18.90 -1.40 -2.22
C GLN A 231 -18.33 -2.16 -3.41
N ALA A 232 -17.81 -1.49 -4.43
CA ALA A 232 -17.16 -2.15 -5.56
C ALA A 232 -15.89 -2.90 -5.12
N ALA A 233 -15.08 -2.30 -4.25
CA ALA A 233 -13.93 -2.97 -3.64
C ALA A 233 -14.35 -4.17 -2.78
N ALA A 234 -15.39 -4.01 -1.96
CA ALA A 234 -15.95 -5.09 -1.13
C ALA A 234 -16.43 -6.26 -1.99
N GLN A 235 -17.19 -5.99 -3.05
CA GLN A 235 -17.69 -7.04 -3.95
C GLN A 235 -16.58 -7.69 -4.77
N MET A 236 -15.52 -6.97 -5.16
CA MET A 236 -14.36 -7.58 -5.79
C MET A 236 -13.64 -8.56 -4.85
N ASN A 237 -13.42 -8.16 -3.61
CA ASN A 237 -12.87 -9.06 -2.59
C ASN A 237 -13.78 -10.25 -2.34
N ASN A 238 -15.08 -10.02 -2.18
CA ASN A 238 -16.07 -11.10 -1.98
C ASN A 238 -16.01 -12.10 -3.15
N LYS A 239 -16.06 -11.61 -4.39
CA LYS A 239 -16.00 -12.45 -5.60
C LYS A 239 -14.78 -13.37 -5.62
N LEU A 240 -13.58 -12.82 -5.40
CA LEU A 240 -12.34 -13.58 -5.55
C LEU A 240 -12.06 -14.48 -4.34
N LEU A 241 -12.32 -14.02 -3.14
CA LEU A 241 -12.06 -14.77 -1.91
C LEU A 241 -13.09 -15.90 -1.68
N THR A 242 -14.37 -15.67 -1.99
CA THR A 242 -15.36 -16.77 -1.93
C THR A 242 -15.11 -17.80 -3.03
N ALA A 243 -14.64 -17.38 -4.22
CA ALA A 243 -14.18 -18.33 -5.24
C ALA A 243 -12.97 -19.14 -4.78
N GLN A 244 -12.02 -18.54 -4.07
CA GLN A 244 -10.88 -19.24 -3.46
C GLN A 244 -11.39 -20.28 -2.45
N LEU A 245 -12.27 -19.90 -1.54
CA LEU A 245 -12.88 -20.83 -0.59
C LEU A 245 -13.68 -21.95 -1.30
N ALA A 246 -14.44 -21.60 -2.34
CA ALA A 246 -15.25 -22.57 -3.11
C ALA A 246 -14.39 -23.57 -3.88
N ARG A 247 -13.21 -23.19 -4.39
CA ARG A 247 -12.24 -24.10 -5.01
C ARG A 247 -11.84 -25.24 -4.06
N HIS A 248 -11.81 -24.97 -2.76
CA HIS A 248 -11.44 -25.91 -1.71
C HIS A 248 -12.64 -26.47 -0.93
N GLY A 249 -13.86 -26.30 -1.45
CA GLY A 249 -15.08 -26.84 -0.83
C GLY A 249 -15.50 -26.15 0.46
N LYS A 250 -15.04 -24.93 0.74
CA LYS A 250 -15.30 -24.15 1.95
C LYS A 250 -16.41 -23.09 1.78
N ALA A 251 -16.87 -22.84 0.55
CA ALA A 251 -17.95 -21.89 0.24
C ALA A 251 -18.74 -22.32 -1.00
N ASP A 252 -19.88 -21.69 -1.23
CA ASP A 252 -20.67 -21.87 -2.45
C ASP A 252 -20.20 -20.91 -3.55
N TRP A 253 -20.06 -21.40 -4.76
CA TRP A 253 -19.77 -20.61 -5.95
C TRP A 253 -20.79 -19.51 -6.22
N ALA A 254 -22.04 -19.71 -5.80
CA ALA A 254 -23.09 -18.72 -5.94
C ALA A 254 -22.78 -17.39 -5.23
N ASP A 255 -21.97 -17.40 -4.16
CA ASP A 255 -21.55 -16.18 -3.48
C ASP A 255 -20.62 -15.33 -4.36
N SER A 256 -19.65 -15.97 -5.02
CA SER A 256 -18.79 -15.33 -6.01
C SER A 256 -19.57 -14.78 -7.20
N ASP A 257 -20.55 -15.53 -7.70
CA ASP A 257 -21.41 -15.10 -8.80
C ASP A 257 -22.27 -13.88 -8.43
N ARG A 258 -22.90 -13.90 -7.24
CA ARG A 258 -23.66 -12.75 -6.73
C ARG A 258 -22.78 -11.49 -6.58
N ALA A 259 -21.56 -11.66 -6.11
CA ALA A 259 -20.64 -10.55 -5.98
C ALA A 259 -20.25 -9.94 -7.35
N TYR A 260 -20.03 -10.80 -8.36
CA TYR A 260 -19.83 -10.33 -9.74
C TYR A 260 -21.04 -9.54 -10.25
N ASP A 261 -22.26 -10.06 -10.11
CA ASP A 261 -23.48 -9.39 -10.56
C ASP A 261 -23.70 -8.05 -9.82
N SER A 262 -23.28 -7.97 -8.55
CA SER A 262 -23.30 -6.74 -7.76
C SER A 262 -22.34 -5.67 -8.32
N ILE A 263 -21.12 -6.05 -8.72
CA ILE A 263 -20.14 -5.14 -9.36
C ILE A 263 -20.74 -4.59 -10.66
N VAL A 264 -21.31 -5.45 -11.51
CA VAL A 264 -21.94 -5.07 -12.76
C VAL A 264 -23.10 -4.09 -12.51
N SER A 265 -23.95 -4.38 -11.52
CA SER A 265 -25.09 -3.52 -11.16
C SER A 265 -24.63 -2.14 -10.64
N LEU A 266 -23.63 -2.10 -9.76
CA LEU A 266 -23.06 -0.85 -9.24
C LEU A 266 -22.46 0.00 -10.36
N THR A 267 -21.69 -0.62 -11.26
CA THR A 267 -21.07 0.06 -12.40
C THR A 267 -22.10 0.57 -13.40
N LYS A 268 -23.15 -0.24 -13.68
CA LYS A 268 -24.28 0.20 -14.52
C LYS A 268 -24.97 1.41 -13.91
N ARG A 269 -25.24 1.38 -12.60
CA ARG A 269 -25.81 2.53 -11.89
C ARG A 269 -24.94 3.77 -12.02
N TYR A 270 -23.63 3.64 -11.81
CA TYR A 270 -22.69 4.75 -11.97
C TYR A 270 -22.82 5.39 -13.36
N ASN A 271 -22.81 4.56 -14.40
CA ASN A 271 -22.84 4.99 -15.80
C ASN A 271 -24.21 5.52 -16.28
N THR A 272 -25.28 5.33 -15.52
CA THR A 272 -26.64 5.83 -15.85
C THR A 272 -27.02 7.10 -15.09
N THR A 273 -26.13 7.63 -14.26
CA THR A 273 -26.27 8.93 -13.59
C THR A 273 -25.71 10.07 -14.46
N LYS A 274 -25.51 11.25 -13.87
CA LYS A 274 -24.81 12.38 -14.53
C LYS A 274 -23.41 12.03 -15.04
N TRP A 275 -22.80 10.95 -14.53
CA TRP A 275 -21.49 10.41 -14.90
C TRP A 275 -21.60 9.39 -16.05
N ASN A 276 -22.39 9.71 -17.06
CA ASN A 276 -22.70 8.83 -18.18
C ASN A 276 -21.45 8.20 -18.80
N ARG A 277 -21.38 6.86 -18.81
CA ARG A 277 -20.28 6.05 -19.38
C ARG A 277 -18.88 6.34 -18.82
N MET A 278 -18.79 6.84 -17.57
CA MET A 278 -17.52 7.19 -16.95
C MET A 278 -16.70 5.96 -16.53
N MET A 279 -17.36 4.88 -16.07
CA MET A 279 -16.68 3.70 -15.54
C MET A 279 -16.72 2.54 -16.54
N ASP A 280 -15.54 1.97 -16.83
CA ASP A 280 -15.45 0.74 -17.60
C ASP A 280 -15.88 -0.46 -16.75
N PHE A 281 -16.59 -1.43 -17.38
CA PHE A 281 -16.94 -2.71 -16.74
C PHE A 281 -15.75 -3.68 -16.64
N GLN A 282 -14.80 -3.52 -17.53
CA GLN A 282 -13.61 -4.38 -17.62
C GLN A 282 -12.37 -3.56 -17.92
N PRO A 283 -11.90 -2.71 -16.98
CA PRO A 283 -10.71 -1.90 -17.17
C PRO A 283 -9.56 -2.74 -17.76
N ARG A 284 -9.08 -2.33 -18.94
CA ARG A 284 -8.02 -3.05 -19.68
C ARG A 284 -8.28 -4.54 -19.96
N ARG A 285 -9.52 -5.00 -19.88
CA ARG A 285 -9.91 -6.43 -20.04
C ARG A 285 -9.12 -7.37 -19.12
N LEU A 286 -8.77 -6.92 -17.91
CA LEU A 286 -8.07 -7.73 -16.94
C LEU A 286 -8.96 -8.89 -16.46
N PRO A 287 -8.40 -10.10 -16.29
CA PRO A 287 -9.15 -11.28 -15.87
C PRO A 287 -9.93 -11.10 -14.57
N VAL A 288 -9.42 -10.26 -13.66
CA VAL A 288 -10.04 -9.98 -12.36
C VAL A 288 -11.46 -9.39 -12.50
N PHE A 289 -11.80 -8.74 -13.61
CA PHE A 289 -13.14 -8.19 -13.87
C PHE A 289 -14.12 -9.19 -14.48
N ASN A 290 -13.66 -10.37 -14.87
CA ASN A 290 -14.54 -11.43 -15.36
C ASN A 290 -15.21 -12.18 -14.21
N ARG A 291 -16.26 -12.96 -14.54
CA ARG A 291 -16.78 -13.99 -13.66
C ARG A 291 -15.71 -15.04 -13.43
N VAL A 292 -15.57 -15.53 -12.20
CA VAL A 292 -14.53 -16.54 -11.89
C VAL A 292 -14.96 -17.89 -12.46
N GLU A 293 -14.06 -18.55 -13.16
CA GLU A 293 -14.28 -19.92 -13.64
C GLU A 293 -14.39 -20.89 -12.47
N ARG A 294 -15.43 -21.74 -12.49
CA ARG A 294 -15.67 -22.77 -11.46
C ARG A 294 -14.73 -23.95 -11.69
N LYS A 295 -13.77 -24.08 -10.82
CA LYS A 295 -12.79 -25.18 -10.85
C LYS A 295 -12.47 -25.61 -9.42
N ALA A 296 -12.85 -26.83 -9.08
CA ALA A 296 -12.47 -27.42 -7.79
C ALA A 296 -10.98 -27.81 -7.79
N LEU A 297 -10.34 -27.67 -6.65
CA LEU A 297 -8.98 -28.14 -6.40
C LEU A 297 -9.00 -29.27 -5.38
N SER A 298 -8.16 -30.27 -5.58
CA SER A 298 -8.01 -31.40 -4.65
C SER A 298 -7.09 -31.08 -3.46
N SER A 299 -6.26 -30.02 -3.57
CA SER A 299 -5.43 -29.54 -2.47
C SER A 299 -6.26 -28.75 -1.45
N GLY A 300 -5.95 -28.87 -0.17
CA GLY A 300 -6.54 -28.00 0.87
C GLY A 300 -6.10 -26.54 0.70
N LEU A 301 -6.80 -25.63 1.41
CA LEU A 301 -6.35 -24.25 1.57
C LEU A 301 -4.98 -24.20 2.23
N LEU A 302 -4.23 -23.16 1.94
CA LEU A 302 -2.96 -22.90 2.59
C LEU A 302 -3.15 -22.81 4.11
N GLU A 303 -2.39 -23.61 4.86
CA GLU A 303 -2.29 -23.50 6.30
C GLU A 303 -1.07 -22.66 6.65
N LYS A 304 -1.24 -21.72 7.58
CA LYS A 304 -0.15 -20.91 8.12
C LYS A 304 0.06 -21.19 9.60
N PRO A 305 1.31 -21.23 10.08
CA PRO A 305 1.56 -21.31 11.51
C PRO A 305 1.00 -20.05 12.19
N GLN A 306 0.45 -20.24 13.38
CA GLN A 306 0.03 -19.13 14.21
C GLN A 306 1.27 -18.50 14.88
N ALA A 307 1.38 -17.19 14.82
CA ALA A 307 2.40 -16.46 15.55
C ALA A 307 2.10 -16.52 17.06
N VAL A 308 3.13 -16.72 17.88
CA VAL A 308 3.02 -16.68 19.34
C VAL A 308 2.97 -15.24 19.83
N TYR A 309 3.77 -14.37 19.19
CA TYR A 309 3.77 -12.93 19.43
C TYR A 309 3.68 -12.18 18.10
N THR A 310 2.98 -11.05 18.13
CA THR A 310 2.87 -10.11 17.03
C THR A 310 2.92 -8.70 17.59
N TRP A 311 3.78 -7.85 17.02
CA TRP A 311 3.85 -6.43 17.35
C TRP A 311 3.79 -5.60 16.06
N ASN A 312 3.12 -4.47 16.10
CA ASN A 312 3.34 -3.40 15.14
C ASN A 312 4.61 -2.64 15.52
N GLY A 313 5.22 -1.94 14.60
CA GLY A 313 6.38 -1.10 14.92
C GLY A 313 6.12 -0.11 16.07
N ALA A 314 4.90 0.42 16.14
CA ALA A 314 4.47 1.35 17.19
C ALA A 314 4.24 0.71 18.57
N ASP A 315 4.24 -0.61 18.67
CA ASP A 315 4.03 -1.33 19.94
C ASP A 315 5.35 -1.58 20.72
N CYS A 316 6.46 -0.95 20.30
CA CYS A 316 7.74 -1.03 21.01
C CYS A 316 7.62 -0.46 22.44
N VAL A 317 8.29 -1.11 23.39
CA VAL A 317 8.30 -0.66 24.82
C VAL A 317 9.32 0.45 25.06
N GLU A 318 10.38 0.51 24.24
CA GLU A 318 11.41 1.54 24.27
C GLU A 318 11.87 1.87 22.85
N GLY A 319 12.20 3.12 22.60
CA GLY A 319 12.76 3.61 21.34
C GLY A 319 12.06 4.86 20.83
N ALA A 320 12.75 5.60 19.97
CA ALA A 320 12.21 6.77 19.30
C ALA A 320 11.91 6.43 17.83
N SER A 321 10.68 6.62 17.43
CA SER A 321 10.23 6.41 16.05
C SER A 321 9.16 7.41 15.67
N VAL A 322 8.97 7.62 14.37
CA VAL A 322 7.89 8.43 13.82
C VAL A 322 6.81 7.49 13.27
N ILE A 323 5.63 7.57 13.82
CA ILE A 323 4.49 6.77 13.33
C ILE A 323 4.10 7.28 11.94
N CYS A 324 4.08 6.39 10.98
CA CYS A 324 3.53 6.61 9.64
C CYS A 324 2.03 6.30 9.68
N GLU A 325 1.22 7.23 10.21
CA GLU A 325 -0.21 7.02 10.46
C GLU A 325 -0.93 6.45 9.22
N GLY A 326 -1.64 5.35 9.41
CA GLY A 326 -2.41 4.68 8.36
C GLY A 326 -1.60 3.77 7.45
N LEU A 327 -0.27 3.74 7.55
CA LEU A 327 0.59 2.83 6.77
C LEU A 327 0.95 1.57 7.56
N GLY A 328 1.19 0.50 6.82
CA GLY A 328 1.40 -0.85 7.36
C GLY A 328 0.11 -1.65 7.45
N TYR A 329 0.23 -2.90 7.88
CA TYR A 329 -0.88 -3.85 7.93
C TYR A 329 -2.00 -3.38 8.86
N GLU A 330 -1.65 -2.88 10.05
CA GLU A 330 -2.58 -2.31 11.04
C GLU A 330 -2.61 -0.77 11.05
N GLY A 331 -1.96 -0.12 10.07
CA GLY A 331 -1.85 1.33 10.03
C GLY A 331 -0.93 1.94 11.08
N LYS A 332 0.02 1.17 11.62
CA LYS A 332 0.91 1.53 12.71
C LYS A 332 2.40 1.29 12.40
N ALA A 333 2.77 1.38 11.13
CA ALA A 333 4.18 1.33 10.74
C ALA A 333 4.95 2.52 11.29
N VAL A 334 6.23 2.35 11.55
CA VAL A 334 7.10 3.40 12.11
C VAL A 334 8.36 3.59 11.27
N ALA A 335 8.67 4.83 10.97
CA ALA A 335 9.97 5.21 10.41
C ALA A 335 10.97 5.25 11.55
N VAL A 336 12.07 4.52 11.39
CA VAL A 336 13.13 4.40 12.40
C VAL A 336 14.36 5.14 11.87
N GLU A 337 14.80 6.16 12.61
CA GLU A 337 16.01 6.91 12.25
C GLU A 337 17.24 6.00 12.24
N LYS A 338 18.17 6.30 11.37
CA LYS A 338 19.45 5.59 11.25
C LYS A 338 20.15 5.45 12.62
N LYS A 339 20.56 4.22 12.97
CA LYS A 339 21.19 3.84 14.23
C LYS A 339 20.30 3.96 15.47
N LYS A 340 18.99 4.15 15.30
CA LYS A 340 18.05 4.07 16.41
C LYS A 340 17.49 2.66 16.55
N GLU A 341 17.05 2.37 17.77
CA GLU A 341 16.60 1.05 18.19
C GLU A 341 15.15 1.09 18.67
N LEU A 342 14.44 -0.02 18.43
CA LEU A 342 13.13 -0.29 18.98
C LEU A 342 13.20 -1.59 19.76
N THR A 343 12.73 -1.58 21.00
CA THR A 343 12.74 -2.75 21.89
C THR A 343 11.35 -3.34 22.02
N PHE A 344 11.27 -4.67 21.92
CA PHE A 344 10.07 -5.48 22.13
C PHE A 344 10.38 -6.53 23.22
N GLU A 345 9.42 -6.82 24.08
CA GLU A 345 9.61 -7.77 25.17
C GLU A 345 8.60 -8.92 25.07
N PHE A 346 9.05 -10.13 25.40
CA PHE A 346 8.19 -11.31 25.49
C PHE A 346 8.59 -12.21 26.65
N ALA A 347 7.64 -13.04 27.08
CA ALA A 347 7.79 -13.95 28.20
C ALA A 347 8.69 -15.15 27.84
N ALA A 348 8.89 -16.07 28.79
CA ALA A 348 9.66 -17.29 28.60
C ALA A 348 9.26 -18.03 27.32
N TRP A 349 10.27 -18.55 26.62
CA TRP A 349 10.12 -19.27 25.36
C TRP A 349 10.42 -20.76 25.59
N GLU A 350 9.63 -21.63 25.02
CA GLU A 350 9.68 -23.07 25.34
C GLU A 350 10.79 -23.84 24.60
N THR A 351 11.25 -23.29 23.46
CA THR A 351 12.28 -23.95 22.63
C THR A 351 13.60 -23.18 22.67
N ASP A 352 14.66 -23.78 22.16
CA ASP A 352 16.03 -23.22 22.11
C ASP A 352 16.22 -22.26 20.91
N SER A 353 15.20 -22.06 20.10
CA SER A 353 15.24 -21.16 18.96
C SER A 353 13.85 -20.55 18.70
N VAL A 354 13.83 -19.43 17.99
CA VAL A 354 12.62 -18.71 17.55
C VAL A 354 12.76 -18.32 16.07
N GLU A 355 11.69 -18.52 15.29
CA GLU A 355 11.61 -17.94 13.94
C GLU A 355 11.04 -16.53 14.06
N VAL A 356 11.84 -15.54 13.66
CA VAL A 356 11.47 -14.11 13.63
C VAL A 356 11.14 -13.73 12.20
N GLU A 357 9.93 -13.22 11.94
CA GLU A 357 9.53 -12.61 10.69
C GLU A 357 9.40 -11.10 10.90
N VAL A 358 10.19 -10.34 10.13
CA VAL A 358 10.15 -8.88 10.12
C VAL A 358 9.48 -8.41 8.84
N ARG A 359 8.46 -7.59 8.99
CA ARG A 359 7.71 -6.97 7.91
C ARG A 359 8.01 -5.48 7.86
N LEU A 360 8.36 -4.99 6.68
CA LEU A 360 8.76 -3.61 6.44
C LEU A 360 7.96 -3.05 5.26
N LEU A 361 7.85 -1.73 5.17
CA LEU A 361 7.35 -1.12 3.95
C LEU A 361 8.34 -1.34 2.79
N PRO A 362 7.87 -1.60 1.56
CA PRO A 362 8.74 -1.88 0.42
C PRO A 362 9.25 -0.59 -0.25
N ASN A 363 9.64 0.38 0.57
CA ASN A 363 10.16 1.66 0.11
C ASN A 363 11.62 1.52 -0.40
N HIS A 364 12.13 2.60 -0.97
CA HIS A 364 13.49 2.66 -1.50
C HIS A 364 14.41 3.46 -0.58
N PRO A 365 15.75 3.28 -0.70
CA PRO A 365 16.73 4.03 0.08
C PRO A 365 16.52 5.54 -0.04
N VAL A 366 16.61 6.24 1.10
CA VAL A 366 16.56 7.72 1.15
C VAL A 366 17.95 8.32 0.95
N GLU A 367 18.96 7.62 1.45
CA GLU A 367 20.38 7.96 1.28
C GLU A 367 21.17 6.72 0.89
N GLY A 368 22.07 6.85 -0.08
CA GLY A 368 22.86 5.73 -0.58
C GLY A 368 22.02 4.70 -1.35
N GLU A 369 22.42 3.43 -1.27
CA GLU A 369 21.82 2.34 -2.08
C GLU A 369 21.25 1.20 -1.24
N ARG A 370 21.28 1.31 0.10
CA ARG A 370 20.97 0.22 1.01
C ARG A 370 19.81 0.56 1.96
N LEU A 371 19.00 -0.45 2.24
CA LEU A 371 18.05 -0.46 3.35
C LEU A 371 18.30 -1.69 4.20
N ARG A 372 18.93 -1.52 5.37
CA ARG A 372 19.36 -2.61 6.25
C ARG A 372 18.91 -2.37 7.68
N PHE A 373 18.73 -3.48 8.37
CA PHE A 373 18.48 -3.52 9.81
C PHE A 373 19.24 -4.69 10.45
N THR A 374 19.29 -4.71 11.78
CA THR A 374 19.68 -5.88 12.56
C THR A 374 18.59 -6.22 13.56
N ILE A 375 18.56 -7.48 13.97
CA ILE A 375 17.79 -7.96 15.13
C ILE A 375 18.78 -8.45 16.18
N SER A 376 18.61 -8.01 17.43
CA SER A 376 19.32 -8.54 18.57
C SER A 376 18.34 -9.21 19.51
N LEU A 377 18.63 -10.42 19.93
CA LEU A 377 17.86 -11.13 20.95
C LEU A 377 18.77 -11.35 22.19
N ASP A 378 18.38 -10.77 23.33
CA ASP A 378 19.10 -10.87 24.60
C ASP A 378 20.59 -10.49 24.50
N GLY A 379 20.96 -9.57 23.64
CA GLY A 379 22.32 -9.10 23.40
C GLY A 379 23.11 -9.88 22.33
N SER A 380 22.51 -10.88 21.70
CA SER A 380 23.07 -11.59 20.52
C SER A 380 22.55 -10.94 19.27
N ALA A 381 23.38 -10.19 18.55
CA ALA A 381 22.99 -9.53 17.30
C ALA A 381 23.09 -10.45 16.09
N THR A 382 22.17 -10.25 15.12
CA THR A 382 22.29 -10.83 13.78
C THR A 382 23.27 -10.05 12.92
N GLU A 383 23.67 -10.64 11.80
CA GLU A 383 24.26 -9.88 10.70
C GLU A 383 23.24 -8.86 10.14
N ALA A 384 23.77 -7.86 9.42
CA ALA A 384 22.93 -6.88 8.75
C ALA A 384 22.05 -7.54 7.68
N VAL A 385 20.74 -7.33 7.79
CA VAL A 385 19.74 -7.86 6.86
C VAL A 385 19.30 -6.77 5.90
N SER A 386 19.52 -6.98 4.60
CA SER A 386 19.07 -6.07 3.54
C SER A 386 17.67 -6.39 3.08
N TYR A 387 16.89 -5.32 2.74
CA TYR A 387 15.57 -5.49 2.14
C TYR A 387 15.30 -4.55 0.95
N GLU A 388 16.29 -3.74 0.55
CA GLU A 388 16.20 -2.98 -0.68
C GLU A 388 15.98 -3.89 -1.89
N THR A 389 15.20 -3.45 -2.85
CA THR A 389 14.93 -4.22 -4.06
C THR A 389 15.46 -3.50 -5.31
N LYS A 390 16.03 -4.29 -6.20
CA LYS A 390 16.32 -3.80 -7.56
C LYS A 390 14.99 -3.59 -8.29
N GLY A 391 14.86 -2.44 -8.92
CA GLY A 391 13.65 -2.09 -9.67
C GLY A 391 13.26 -3.16 -10.70
N ARG A 392 11.98 -3.51 -10.72
CA ARG A 392 11.39 -4.54 -11.60
C ARG A 392 11.88 -5.98 -11.35
N SER A 393 12.60 -6.24 -10.24
CA SER A 393 12.91 -7.60 -9.80
C SER A 393 11.63 -8.35 -9.39
N GLU A 394 11.68 -9.68 -9.34
CA GLU A 394 10.53 -10.48 -8.90
C GLU A 394 10.15 -10.13 -7.45
N GLU A 395 11.14 -9.94 -6.57
CA GLU A 395 10.90 -9.53 -5.20
C GLU A 395 10.18 -8.16 -5.12
N TRP A 396 10.65 -7.16 -5.89
CA TRP A 396 9.96 -5.87 -5.95
C TRP A 396 8.51 -6.03 -6.41
N LYS A 397 8.24 -6.85 -7.44
CA LYS A 397 6.88 -7.09 -7.94
C LYS A 397 5.97 -7.67 -6.85
N GLU A 398 6.45 -8.67 -6.11
CA GLU A 398 5.67 -9.25 -5.00
C GLU A 398 5.44 -8.21 -3.89
N ASN A 399 6.48 -7.48 -3.51
CA ASN A 399 6.43 -6.51 -2.44
C ASN A 399 5.41 -5.39 -2.71
N VAL A 400 5.38 -4.81 -3.93
CA VAL A 400 4.44 -3.73 -4.26
C VAL A 400 2.99 -4.21 -4.42
N LEU A 401 2.76 -5.49 -4.72
CA LEU A 401 1.42 -6.07 -4.78
C LEU A 401 0.77 -6.25 -3.39
N CYS A 402 1.56 -6.32 -2.33
CA CYS A 402 1.09 -6.43 -0.94
C CYS A 402 1.58 -5.30 -0.03
N ASN A 403 2.29 -4.30 -0.58
CA ASN A 403 2.90 -3.19 0.16
C ASN A 403 3.74 -3.64 1.37
N GLN A 404 4.48 -4.74 1.21
CA GLN A 404 5.23 -5.32 2.30
C GLN A 404 6.49 -6.03 1.80
N ALA A 405 7.63 -5.76 2.43
CA ALA A 405 8.86 -6.56 2.33
C ALA A 405 8.99 -7.45 3.56
N VAL A 406 9.32 -8.72 3.37
CA VAL A 406 9.39 -9.70 4.46
C VAL A 406 10.79 -10.28 4.56
N ARG A 407 11.32 -10.35 5.80
CA ARG A 407 12.57 -11.05 6.13
C ARG A 407 12.34 -12.02 7.26
N ARG A 408 12.92 -13.22 7.14
CA ARG A 408 12.81 -14.27 8.16
C ARG A 408 14.18 -14.73 8.59
N MET A 409 14.31 -15.02 9.88
CA MET A 409 15.53 -15.53 10.48
C MET A 409 15.22 -16.43 11.67
N ILE A 410 16.10 -17.36 11.96
CA ILE A 410 16.00 -18.21 13.15
C ILE A 410 17.08 -17.74 14.14
N LEU A 411 16.68 -17.42 15.34
CA LEU A 411 17.57 -16.96 16.40
C LEU A 411 17.60 -17.98 17.55
N PRO A 412 18.77 -18.19 18.15
CA PRO A 412 18.86 -18.99 19.39
C PRO A 412 18.19 -18.23 20.53
N VAL A 413 17.51 -18.97 21.41
CA VAL A 413 16.84 -18.44 22.60
C VAL A 413 17.43 -19.09 23.85
N ALA A 414 17.91 -18.29 24.79
CA ALA A 414 18.36 -18.77 26.10
C ALA A 414 17.15 -19.07 27.01
N ARG A 415 17.28 -19.98 27.95
CA ARG A 415 16.22 -20.24 28.94
C ARG A 415 16.18 -19.11 29.98
N LYS A 416 15.22 -18.20 29.85
CA LYS A 416 14.98 -17.06 30.75
C LYS A 416 13.49 -16.88 31.00
N ALA A 417 13.13 -16.09 32.01
CA ALA A 417 11.74 -15.75 32.32
C ALA A 417 11.17 -14.69 31.36
N SER A 418 12.03 -13.85 30.76
CA SER A 418 11.67 -12.83 29.79
C SER A 418 12.82 -12.59 28.83
N HIS A 419 12.47 -12.11 27.65
CA HIS A 419 13.37 -11.85 26.53
C HIS A 419 13.19 -10.43 25.99
N ARG A 420 14.31 -9.85 25.53
CA ARG A 420 14.30 -8.55 24.81
C ARG A 420 14.77 -8.74 23.38
N LEU A 421 13.91 -8.34 22.45
CA LEU A 421 14.21 -8.29 21.02
C LEU A 421 14.38 -6.83 20.62
N ILE A 422 15.54 -6.50 20.04
CA ILE A 422 15.88 -5.14 19.64
C ILE A 422 16.00 -5.10 18.10
N PHE A 423 15.21 -4.24 17.48
CA PHE A 423 15.32 -3.90 16.06
C PHE A 423 16.15 -2.62 15.92
N THR A 424 17.20 -2.64 15.10
CA THR A 424 18.06 -1.47 14.86
C THR A 424 18.07 -1.13 13.37
N ALA A 425 17.68 0.09 13.00
CA ALA A 425 17.81 0.60 11.64
C ALA A 425 19.28 0.95 11.35
N LEU A 426 19.85 0.42 10.27
CA LEU A 426 21.23 0.71 9.89
C LEU A 426 21.34 1.83 8.84
N ASP A 427 20.29 2.05 8.08
CA ASP A 427 20.25 3.02 7.00
C ASP A 427 19.06 3.98 7.17
N GLU A 428 19.12 5.12 6.51
CA GLU A 428 18.02 6.11 6.48
C GLU A 428 16.89 5.61 5.61
N GLY A 429 15.66 5.79 6.07
CA GLY A 429 14.45 5.38 5.36
C GLY A 429 13.91 4.01 5.73
N VAL A 430 14.48 3.34 6.73
CA VAL A 430 13.94 2.07 7.24
C VAL A 430 12.58 2.31 7.90
N VAL A 431 11.55 1.58 7.44
CA VAL A 431 10.19 1.65 7.99
C VAL A 431 9.73 0.26 8.42
N LEU A 432 9.61 0.07 9.72
CA LEU A 432 9.13 -1.17 10.33
C LEU A 432 7.61 -1.20 10.38
N ASP A 433 7.00 -2.24 9.82
CA ASP A 433 5.56 -2.51 9.90
C ASP A 433 5.26 -3.41 11.11
N GLN A 434 5.70 -4.66 11.07
CA GLN A 434 5.38 -5.64 12.09
C GLN A 434 6.54 -6.60 12.36
N ILE A 435 6.55 -7.19 13.57
CA ILE A 435 7.41 -8.33 13.92
C ILE A 435 6.52 -9.47 14.40
N TYR A 436 6.79 -10.68 13.92
CA TYR A 436 6.12 -11.91 14.32
C TYR A 436 7.12 -12.89 14.86
N LEU A 437 6.76 -13.59 15.92
CA LEU A 437 7.52 -14.72 16.46
C LEU A 437 6.74 -16.01 16.30
N TYR A 438 7.38 -17.00 15.70
CA TYR A 438 6.83 -18.34 15.52
C TYR A 438 7.68 -19.40 16.23
N MET A 439 7.02 -20.48 16.67
CA MET A 439 7.74 -21.68 17.02
C MET A 439 8.47 -22.21 15.78
N PRO A 440 9.76 -22.57 15.91
CA PRO A 440 10.52 -23.10 14.77
C PRO A 440 9.86 -24.36 14.25
N ARG A 441 9.76 -24.49 12.95
CA ARG A 441 9.30 -25.74 12.34
C ARG A 441 10.35 -26.81 12.57
N ILE A 442 10.00 -27.88 13.27
CA ILE A 442 10.82 -29.08 13.34
C ILE A 442 10.90 -29.62 11.91
N LYS A 443 12.11 -29.65 11.35
CA LYS A 443 12.36 -30.20 10.01
C LYS A 443 12.20 -31.69 9.99
#